data_9f3fb284430b861f38f7b7f158391fdb
#
_entry.id   9f3fb284430b861f38f7b7f158391fdb
#
_cell.length_a   1.000
_cell.length_b   1.000
_cell.length_c   1.000
_cell.angle_alpha   90.00
_cell.angle_beta   90.00
_cell.angle_gamma   90.00
#
_symmetry.space_group_name_H-M   'P 1'
#
loop_
_entity.id
_entity.type
_entity.pdbx_description
1 polymer ?
#
loop_
_entity_poly.entity_id
_entity_poly.type
_entity_poly.pdbx_seq_one_letter_code
_entity_poly.pdbx_strand_id
1 'polypeptide(L)'
;MSTLPKEPTVAIAEDPFIRRYVRVLLTKHGFQTVEKDTPVARRLMESGELRPDVLITNDPGSFAGFAAVLPVLYIAAAPDPAVVARFRSSRTLRKPFEAAQLLKAVSELAADAPVEAAGAPV
;
A
#
# COMPACT_ATOMS: atom_id res chain seq x y z
N MET A 1 10.26 25.06 -10.79
CA MET A 1 9.88 24.18 -10.75
C MET A 1 9.95 23.57 -9.65
N SER A 2 9.18 23.42 -9.12
CA SER A 2 9.32 22.70 -7.99
C SER A 2 9.88 21.39 -8.28
N THR A 3 10.84 21.04 -7.58
CA THR A 3 11.37 19.76 -7.77
C THR A 3 11.18 18.92 -6.56
N LEU A 4 10.34 19.35 -5.65
CA LEU A 4 10.10 18.54 -4.46
C LEU A 4 9.41 17.28 -4.86
N PRO A 5 9.92 16.12 -4.42
CA PRO A 5 9.27 14.87 -4.72
C PRO A 5 7.89 14.86 -4.08
N LYS A 6 6.95 14.30 -4.78
CA LYS A 6 5.63 14.11 -4.21
C LYS A 6 5.72 13.07 -3.12
N GLU A 7 5.05 13.31 -2.01
CA GLU A 7 4.98 12.33 -0.95
C GLU A 7 4.22 11.11 -1.45
N PRO A 8 4.71 9.90 -1.18
CA PRO A 8 3.99 8.70 -1.58
C PRO A 8 2.62 8.62 -0.93
N THR A 9 1.66 8.14 -1.67
CA THR A 9 0.30 7.92 -1.18
C THR A 9 0.12 6.46 -0.84
N VAL A 10 -0.31 6.20 0.37
CA VAL A 10 -0.54 4.85 0.86
C VAL A 10 -2.02 4.66 1.12
N ALA A 11 -2.64 3.72 0.44
CA ALA A 11 -4.03 3.38 0.70
C ALA A 11 -4.05 2.30 1.78
N ILE A 12 -4.92 2.46 2.75
CA ILE A 12 -5.01 1.54 3.89
C ILE A 12 -6.39 0.91 3.91
N ALA A 13 -6.46 -0.34 3.50
CA ALA A 13 -7.69 -1.12 3.47
C ALA A 13 -7.57 -2.25 4.48
N GLU A 14 -7.61 -1.89 5.76
CA GLU A 14 -7.45 -2.78 6.88
C GLU A 14 -8.62 -2.63 7.83
N ASP A 15 -8.69 -3.45 8.86
CA ASP A 15 -9.72 -3.26 9.86
C ASP A 15 -9.50 -1.92 10.57
N PRO A 16 -10.54 -1.33 11.16
CA PRO A 16 -10.45 0.04 11.67
C PRO A 16 -9.36 0.27 12.70
N PHE A 17 -9.06 -0.74 13.49
CA PHE A 17 -8.08 -0.60 14.54
C PHE A 17 -6.67 -0.46 13.97
N ILE A 18 -6.32 -1.37 13.09
CA ILE A 18 -5.02 -1.34 12.41
C ILE A 18 -4.92 -0.11 11.52
N ARG A 19 -6.01 0.22 10.84
CA ARG A 19 -6.06 1.34 9.91
C ARG A 19 -5.66 2.63 10.60
N ARG A 20 -6.20 2.88 11.78
CA ARG A 20 -5.89 4.10 12.50
C ARG A 20 -4.43 4.15 12.94
N TYR A 21 -3.93 3.05 13.46
CA TYR A 21 -2.54 2.98 13.90
C TYR A 21 -1.58 3.25 12.75
N VAL A 22 -1.84 2.58 11.63
CA VAL A 22 -0.98 2.72 10.45
C VAL A 22 -1.04 4.15 9.91
N ARG A 23 -2.22 4.73 9.86
CA ARG A 23 -2.38 6.10 9.38
C ARG A 23 -1.56 7.08 10.20
N VAL A 24 -1.68 6.99 11.52
CA VAL A 24 -0.96 7.91 12.40
C VAL A 24 0.54 7.76 12.20
N LEU A 25 1.01 6.53 12.15
CA LEU A 25 2.43 6.26 12.02
C LEU A 25 2.98 6.77 10.69
N LEU A 26 2.29 6.47 9.60
CA LEU A 26 2.77 6.85 8.28
C LEU A 26 2.70 8.36 8.04
N THR A 27 1.64 8.99 8.50
CA THR A 27 1.51 10.43 8.36
C THR A 27 2.65 11.14 9.07
N LYS A 28 3.01 10.64 10.24
CA LYS A 28 4.10 11.20 11.01
C LYS A 28 5.44 11.12 10.27
N HIS A 29 5.57 10.15 9.36
CA HIS A 29 6.81 9.94 8.64
C HIS A 29 6.76 10.40 7.18
N GLY A 30 5.82 11.28 6.86
CA GLY A 30 5.83 11.94 5.57
C GLY A 30 5.04 11.26 4.46
N PHE A 31 4.24 10.26 4.79
CA PHE A 31 3.41 9.61 3.78
C PHE A 31 2.01 10.22 3.79
N GLN A 32 1.40 10.33 2.62
CA GLN A 32 0.00 10.66 2.52
C GLN A 32 -0.79 9.37 2.64
N THR A 33 -1.89 9.40 3.37
CA THR A 33 -2.66 8.18 3.60
C THR A 33 -4.12 8.37 3.22
N VAL A 34 -4.73 7.30 2.73
CA VAL A 34 -6.16 7.26 2.42
C VAL A 34 -6.72 5.99 3.03
N GLU A 35 -7.67 6.14 3.94
CA GLU A 35 -8.30 5.00 4.63
C GLU A 35 -9.62 4.71 3.97
N LYS A 36 -9.82 3.47 3.54
CA LYS A 36 -11.08 3.04 2.94
C LYS A 36 -11.33 1.58 3.28
N ASP A 37 -12.59 1.21 3.35
CA ASP A 37 -12.93 -0.21 3.41
C ASP A 37 -12.54 -0.87 2.11
N THR A 38 -12.27 -2.17 2.16
CA THR A 38 -11.81 -2.90 0.99
C THR A 38 -12.69 -2.72 -0.25
N PRO A 39 -14.02 -2.87 -0.17
CA PRO A 39 -14.84 -2.70 -1.38
C PRO A 39 -14.76 -1.29 -1.94
N VAL A 40 -14.71 -0.28 -1.07
CA VAL A 40 -14.64 1.11 -1.51
C VAL A 40 -13.30 1.38 -2.15
N ALA A 41 -12.21 0.92 -1.51
CA ALA A 41 -10.87 1.12 -2.06
C ALA A 41 -10.76 0.49 -3.44
N ARG A 42 -11.25 -0.74 -3.59
CA ARG A 42 -11.19 -1.43 -4.86
C ARG A 42 -11.96 -0.67 -5.94
N ARG A 43 -13.16 -0.20 -5.62
CA ARG A 43 -13.96 0.54 -6.58
C ARG A 43 -13.28 1.83 -7.01
N LEU A 44 -12.72 2.57 -6.07
CA LEU A 44 -12.03 3.82 -6.39
C LEU A 44 -10.79 3.58 -7.22
N MET A 45 -10.11 2.47 -6.99
CA MET A 45 -8.94 2.13 -7.79
C MET A 45 -9.34 1.68 -9.19
N GLU A 46 -10.45 0.95 -9.31
CA GLU A 46 -10.95 0.53 -10.62
C GLU A 46 -11.38 1.72 -11.47
N SER A 47 -11.92 2.75 -10.85
CA SER A 47 -12.35 3.95 -11.57
C SER A 47 -11.21 4.91 -11.84
N GLY A 48 -10.05 4.70 -11.23
CA GLY A 48 -8.92 5.61 -11.37
C GLY A 48 -8.96 6.80 -10.43
N GLU A 49 -9.96 6.87 -9.56
CA GLU A 49 -10.05 7.96 -8.60
C GLU A 49 -9.02 7.85 -7.48
N LEU A 50 -8.58 6.64 -7.19
CA LEU A 50 -7.57 6.39 -6.19
C LEU A 50 -6.40 5.66 -6.84
N ARG A 51 -5.21 6.25 -6.81
CA ARG A 51 -4.01 5.68 -7.40
C ARG A 51 -2.90 5.69 -6.37
N PRO A 52 -2.92 4.75 -5.44
CA PRO A 52 -1.91 4.74 -4.40
C PRO A 52 -0.58 4.21 -4.93
N ASP A 53 0.48 4.64 -4.27
CA ASP A 53 1.82 4.11 -4.55
C ASP A 53 2.01 2.77 -3.84
N VAL A 54 1.33 2.58 -2.71
CA VAL A 54 1.38 1.35 -1.93
C VAL A 54 -0.01 1.08 -1.37
N LEU A 55 -0.40 -0.18 -1.36
CA LEU A 55 -1.64 -0.59 -0.70
C LEU A 55 -1.30 -1.46 0.50
N ILE A 56 -1.86 -1.13 1.66
CA ILE A 56 -1.77 -1.95 2.86
C ILE A 56 -3.12 -2.62 3.05
N THR A 57 -3.13 -3.94 3.15
CA THR A 57 -4.39 -4.67 3.26
C THR A 57 -4.20 -6.02 3.93
N ASN A 58 -5.28 -6.52 4.53
CA ASN A 58 -5.31 -7.90 5.02
C ASN A 58 -6.00 -8.82 4.01
N ASP A 59 -6.40 -8.29 2.85
CA ASP A 59 -7.12 -9.07 1.85
C ASP A 59 -6.61 -8.73 0.44
N PRO A 60 -5.36 -9.12 0.14
CA PRO A 60 -4.80 -8.80 -1.17
C PRO A 60 -5.54 -9.45 -2.32
N GLY A 61 -6.23 -10.55 -2.08
CA GLY A 61 -7.01 -11.20 -3.14
C GLY A 61 -8.05 -10.30 -3.75
N SER A 62 -8.61 -9.38 -2.97
CA SER A 62 -9.60 -8.44 -3.49
C SER A 62 -9.00 -7.45 -4.46
N PHE A 63 -7.68 -7.36 -4.52
CA PHE A 63 -6.99 -6.42 -5.40
C PHE A 63 -6.14 -7.13 -6.46
N ALA A 64 -6.46 -8.41 -6.71
CA ALA A 64 -5.65 -9.21 -7.64
C ALA A 64 -5.58 -8.61 -9.05
N GLY A 65 -6.59 -7.86 -9.46
CA GLY A 65 -6.57 -7.21 -10.77
C GLY A 65 -5.47 -6.17 -10.93
N PHE A 66 -4.88 -5.74 -9.83
CA PHE A 66 -3.82 -4.73 -9.85
C PHE A 66 -2.44 -5.34 -9.59
N ALA A 67 -2.34 -6.67 -9.59
CA ALA A 67 -1.11 -7.36 -9.15
C ALA A 67 0.12 -6.96 -9.96
N ALA A 68 -0.06 -6.62 -11.22
CA ALA A 68 1.08 -6.29 -12.08
C ALA A 68 1.69 -4.92 -11.77
N VAL A 69 0.92 -4.02 -11.16
CA VAL A 69 1.37 -2.64 -11.02
C VAL A 69 1.35 -2.12 -9.59
N LEU A 70 0.65 -2.77 -8.68
CA LEU A 70 0.41 -2.23 -7.35
C LEU A 70 1.31 -2.89 -6.31
N PRO A 71 2.23 -2.12 -5.71
CA PRO A 71 2.96 -2.65 -4.55
C PRO A 71 2.02 -2.84 -3.37
N VAL A 72 2.12 -3.99 -2.72
CA VAL A 72 1.19 -4.34 -1.66
C VAL A 72 1.92 -4.76 -0.39
N LEU A 73 1.45 -4.27 0.74
CA LEU A 73 1.87 -4.75 2.04
C LEU A 73 0.72 -5.55 2.64
N TYR A 74 0.93 -6.83 2.78
CA TYR A 74 -0.06 -7.76 3.29
C TYR A 74 0.16 -7.96 4.78
N ILE A 75 -0.81 -7.58 5.59
CA ILE A 75 -0.71 -7.69 7.05
C ILE A 75 -1.78 -8.65 7.54
N ALA A 76 -1.38 -9.69 8.25
CA ALA A 76 -2.34 -10.66 8.78
C ALA A 76 -1.76 -11.39 9.97
N ALA A 77 -2.63 -11.99 10.78
CA ALA A 77 -2.21 -12.78 11.93
C ALA A 77 -1.53 -14.09 11.47
N ALA A 78 -2.06 -14.67 10.39
CA ALA A 78 -1.50 -15.88 9.82
C ALA A 78 -1.42 -15.71 8.30
N PRO A 79 -0.43 -14.97 7.81
CA PRO A 79 -0.37 -14.67 6.38
C PRO A 79 -0.15 -15.92 5.54
N ASP A 80 -0.80 -15.97 4.40
CA ASP A 80 -0.61 -17.01 3.41
C ASP A 80 0.17 -16.41 2.24
N PRO A 81 1.45 -16.76 2.07
CA PRO A 81 2.26 -16.16 1.00
C PRO A 81 1.69 -16.37 -0.39
N ALA A 82 0.89 -17.41 -0.59
CA ALA A 82 0.34 -17.67 -1.91
C ALA A 82 -0.59 -16.56 -2.39
N VAL A 83 -1.21 -15.82 -1.46
CA VAL A 83 -2.16 -14.78 -1.85
C VAL A 83 -1.48 -13.60 -2.52
N VAL A 84 -0.20 -13.37 -2.26
CA VAL A 84 0.53 -12.25 -2.87
C VAL A 84 1.54 -12.71 -3.91
N ALA A 85 1.55 -13.99 -4.21
CA ALA A 85 2.54 -14.53 -5.17
C ALA A 85 2.42 -13.90 -6.55
N ARG A 86 1.24 -13.43 -6.93
CA ARG A 86 1.04 -12.82 -8.24
C ARG A 86 1.41 -11.35 -8.27
N PHE A 87 1.60 -10.73 -7.11
CA PHE A 87 1.91 -9.31 -7.08
C PHE A 87 3.36 -9.11 -7.45
N ARG A 88 3.60 -8.17 -8.36
CA ARG A 88 4.94 -7.87 -8.81
C ARG A 88 5.82 -7.41 -7.66
N SER A 89 5.24 -6.69 -6.72
CA SER A 89 5.98 -6.18 -5.58
C SER A 89 5.13 -6.34 -4.34
N SER A 90 5.64 -7.04 -3.34
CA SER A 90 4.89 -7.25 -2.12
C SER A 90 5.82 -7.47 -0.95
N ARG A 91 5.30 -7.18 0.23
CA ARG A 91 5.92 -7.53 1.50
C ARG A 91 4.82 -8.06 2.39
N THR A 92 5.19 -8.87 3.35
CA THR A 92 4.22 -9.46 4.27
C THR A 92 4.66 -9.19 5.69
N LEU A 93 3.72 -8.73 6.52
CA LEU A 93 3.95 -8.56 7.94
C LEU A 93 2.98 -9.40 8.72
N ARG A 94 3.48 -10.10 9.71
CA ARG A 94 2.65 -10.90 10.59
C ARG A 94 2.29 -10.08 11.82
N LYS A 95 1.05 -10.14 12.23
CA LYS A 95 0.62 -9.49 13.46
C LYS A 95 1.03 -10.34 14.64
N PRO A 96 1.52 -9.75 15.72
CA PRO A 96 1.80 -8.32 15.88
C PRO A 96 3.11 -7.93 15.18
N PHE A 97 3.21 -6.68 14.78
CA PHE A 97 4.42 -6.18 14.13
C PHE A 97 4.88 -4.90 14.82
N GLU A 98 6.14 -4.54 14.58
CA GLU A 98 6.70 -3.33 15.15
C GLU A 98 6.64 -2.18 14.15
N ALA A 99 6.60 -0.96 14.69
CA ALA A 99 6.55 0.24 13.85
C ALA A 99 7.69 0.26 12.84
N ALA A 100 8.90 -0.11 13.26
CA ALA A 100 10.05 -0.10 12.37
C ALA A 100 9.87 -1.08 11.21
N GLN A 101 9.25 -2.21 11.45
CA GLN A 101 8.98 -3.19 10.39
C GLN A 101 8.00 -2.62 9.36
N LEU A 102 6.97 -1.94 9.84
CA LEU A 102 5.99 -1.34 8.95
C LEU A 102 6.63 -0.25 8.11
N LEU A 103 7.37 0.64 8.73
CA LEU A 103 8.00 1.75 8.02
C LEU A 103 8.98 1.26 6.97
N LYS A 104 9.78 0.26 7.31
CA LYS A 104 10.73 -0.29 6.36
C LYS A 104 10.01 -0.91 5.17
N ALA A 105 8.97 -1.69 5.43
CA ALA A 105 8.23 -2.36 4.36
C ALA A 105 7.58 -1.34 3.43
N VAL A 106 6.94 -0.32 3.99
CA VAL A 106 6.26 0.69 3.18
C VAL A 106 7.29 1.48 2.36
N SER A 107 8.40 1.85 2.97
CA SER A 107 9.45 2.60 2.26
C SER A 107 10.01 1.80 1.10
N GLU A 108 10.26 0.51 1.30
CA GLU A 108 10.76 -0.34 0.23
C GLU A 108 9.74 -0.49 -0.89
N LEU A 109 8.48 -0.66 -0.53
CA LEU A 109 7.43 -0.79 -1.53
C LEU A 109 7.21 0.50 -2.30
N ALA A 110 7.29 1.63 -1.63
CA ALA A 110 7.14 2.92 -2.30
C ALA A 110 8.27 3.14 -3.33
N ALA A 111 9.46 2.64 -3.01
CA ALA A 111 10.57 2.73 -3.95
C ALA A 111 10.37 1.83 -5.16
N ASP A 112 9.54 0.79 -5.02
CA ASP A 112 9.23 -0.12 -6.11
C ASP A 112 8.03 0.31 -6.94
N ALA A 113 7.42 1.45 -6.60
CA ALA A 113 6.25 1.91 -7.34
C ALA A 113 6.61 2.10 -8.81
N PRO A 114 5.66 1.85 -9.71
CA PRO A 114 5.95 1.94 -11.13
C PRO A 114 6.49 3.30 -11.51
N VAL A 115 7.59 3.28 -12.19
CA VAL A 115 8.23 4.52 -12.58
C VAL A 115 7.43 5.27 -13.59
N GLU A 116 6.66 4.55 -14.35
CA GLU A 116 5.90 5.20 -15.33
C GLU A 116 4.92 6.05 -14.66
N ALA A 117 4.54 5.62 -13.52
CA ALA A 117 3.75 6.51 -12.78
C ALA A 117 4.58 7.73 -12.54
N ALA A 118 5.81 7.53 -12.41
CA ALA A 118 6.62 8.64 -12.23
C ALA A 118 6.90 9.26 -13.52
N GLY A 119 6.40 8.73 -14.46
CA GLY A 119 6.60 9.41 -15.38
C GLY A 119 7.12 9.18 -16.37
N ALA A 120 7.26 8.51 -16.49
CA ALA A 120 7.69 8.15 -17.36
C ALA A 120 8.08 8.88 -18.21
N PRO A 121 8.36 9.33 -18.48
CA PRO A 121 8.59 9.97 -19.33
C PRO A 121 9.37 9.92 -20.02
N VAL A 122 9.47 9.70 -20.16
CA VAL A 122 10.22 9.73 -20.81
C VAL A 122 10.39 9.71 -21.41
#